data_233d5cb2c2b4644582610f83079b73a2
#
_entry.id   233d5cb2c2b4644582610f83079b73a2
#
_cell.length_a   1.000
_cell.length_b   1.000
_cell.length_c   1.000
_cell.angle_alpha   90.00
_cell.angle_beta   90.00
_cell.angle_gamma   90.00
#
_symmetry.space_group_name_H-M   'P 1'
#
loop_
_entity.id
_entity.type
_entity.pdbx_description
1 polymer ?
#
loop_
_entity_poly.entity_id
_entity_poly.type
_entity_poly.pdbx_seq_one_letter_code
_entity_poly.pdbx_strand_id
1 'polypeptide(L)'
;MSIQAISIGPTKCAETLRTALAMGADSAIHVEIPESAPAPEPLAVAKTLRAVIQRKKDKGETVDLVIMGKQAIDDDLGLTGQMLAGLMDWPQATFASKLDVDLAKKEALVVREIDGGAQEIKCRLPLVVTTDLRWVA
;
A
#
# COMPACT_ATOMS: atom_id res chain seq x y z
N MET A 1 16.60 -4.80 1.26
CA MET A 1 15.16 -4.41 1.17
C MET A 1 14.60 -4.95 -0.12
N SER A 2 13.43 -5.57 -0.08
CA SER A 2 12.75 -6.11 -1.28
C SER A 2 11.45 -5.32 -1.50
N ILE A 3 11.20 -4.93 -2.74
CA ILE A 3 10.03 -4.16 -3.13
C ILE A 3 9.17 -5.00 -4.07
N GLN A 4 7.91 -5.18 -3.72
CA GLN A 4 6.95 -5.89 -4.53
C GLN A 4 5.77 -4.98 -4.90
N ALA A 5 5.45 -4.94 -6.18
CA ALA A 5 4.28 -4.23 -6.68
C ALA A 5 3.08 -5.18 -6.75
N ILE A 6 1.90 -4.70 -6.35
CA ILE A 6 0.66 -5.47 -6.41
C ILE A 6 -0.39 -4.64 -7.14
N SER A 7 -1.09 -5.26 -8.06
CA SER A 7 -2.24 -4.66 -8.74
C SER A 7 -3.41 -5.64 -8.76
N ILE A 8 -4.60 -5.12 -8.50
CA ILE A 8 -5.85 -5.87 -8.52
C ILE A 8 -6.72 -5.28 -9.64
N GLY A 9 -7.04 -6.08 -10.64
CA GLY A 9 -7.82 -5.59 -11.77
C GLY A 9 -7.80 -6.53 -12.96
N PRO A 10 -8.40 -6.11 -14.09
CA PRO A 10 -8.43 -6.93 -15.30
C PRO A 10 -7.04 -7.11 -15.91
N THR A 11 -6.94 -7.96 -16.92
CA THR A 11 -5.67 -8.35 -17.57
C THR A 11 -4.81 -7.15 -17.99
N LYS A 12 -5.42 -6.07 -18.42
CA LYS A 12 -4.70 -4.84 -18.83
C LYS A 12 -3.86 -4.24 -17.70
N CYS A 13 -4.17 -4.51 -16.44
CA CYS A 13 -3.39 -4.02 -15.30
C CYS A 13 -2.00 -4.63 -15.23
N ALA A 14 -1.72 -5.71 -15.96
CA ALA A 14 -0.39 -6.30 -16.04
C ALA A 14 0.64 -5.32 -16.62
N GLU A 15 0.23 -4.41 -17.51
CA GLU A 15 1.13 -3.39 -18.06
C GLU A 15 1.64 -2.43 -16.98
N THR A 16 0.79 -2.06 -16.04
CA THR A 16 1.20 -1.23 -14.90
C THR A 16 2.27 -1.92 -14.06
N LEU A 17 2.12 -3.23 -13.85
CA LEU A 17 3.10 -4.02 -13.11
C LEU A 17 4.43 -4.15 -13.86
N ARG A 18 4.39 -4.30 -15.18
CA ARG A 18 5.60 -4.29 -16.00
C ARG A 18 6.35 -2.97 -15.89
N THR A 19 5.62 -1.86 -15.87
CA THR A 19 6.21 -0.55 -15.63
C THR A 19 6.86 -0.46 -14.25
N ALA A 20 6.21 -0.96 -13.21
CA ALA A 20 6.78 -1.00 -11.86
C ALA A 20 8.07 -1.81 -11.80
N LEU A 21 8.10 -2.98 -12.46
CA LEU A 21 9.31 -3.80 -12.56
C LEU A 21 10.43 -3.08 -13.30
N ALA A 22 10.09 -2.39 -14.38
CA ALA A 22 11.07 -1.59 -15.15
C ALA A 22 11.63 -0.43 -14.33
N MET A 23 10.86 0.10 -13.38
CA MET A 23 11.28 1.17 -12.49
C MET A 23 12.06 0.69 -11.27
N GLY A 24 12.23 -0.61 -11.08
CA GLY A 24 13.09 -1.16 -10.04
C GLY A 24 12.40 -2.02 -8.97
N ALA A 25 11.12 -2.34 -9.09
CA ALA A 25 10.50 -3.32 -8.21
C ALA A 25 11.13 -4.71 -8.41
N ASP A 26 11.31 -5.45 -7.32
CA ASP A 26 11.95 -6.76 -7.38
C ASP A 26 11.01 -7.85 -7.89
N SER A 27 9.72 -7.70 -7.63
CA SER A 27 8.69 -8.64 -8.08
C SER A 27 7.34 -7.96 -8.19
N ALA A 28 6.39 -8.66 -8.82
CA ALA A 28 5.04 -8.14 -8.98
C ALA A 28 4.02 -9.27 -8.82
N ILE A 29 2.85 -8.94 -8.27
CA ILE A 29 1.70 -9.83 -8.18
C ILE A 29 0.51 -9.16 -8.86
N HIS A 30 -0.11 -9.86 -9.78
CA HIS A 30 -1.37 -9.45 -10.38
C HIS A 30 -2.50 -10.33 -9.84
N VAL A 31 -3.45 -9.71 -9.17
CA VAL A 31 -4.71 -10.36 -8.79
C VAL A 31 -5.70 -10.03 -9.89
N GLU A 32 -5.93 -10.99 -10.77
CA GLU A 32 -6.77 -10.79 -11.94
C GLU A 32 -8.25 -10.87 -11.59
N ILE A 33 -9.01 -9.89 -12.06
CA ILE A 33 -10.45 -9.83 -11.97
C ILE A 33 -10.99 -9.76 -13.41
N PRO A 34 -12.02 -10.55 -13.77
CA PRO A 34 -12.61 -10.47 -15.10
C PRO A 34 -13.10 -9.06 -15.44
N GLU A 35 -12.90 -8.62 -16.67
CA GLU A 35 -13.39 -7.30 -17.13
C GLU A 35 -14.91 -7.16 -17.00
N SER A 36 -15.64 -8.26 -17.07
CA SER A 36 -17.09 -8.30 -16.89
C SER A 36 -17.54 -8.11 -15.45
N ALA A 37 -16.63 -8.27 -14.47
CA ALA A 37 -16.97 -8.10 -13.08
C ALA A 37 -17.00 -6.60 -12.71
N PRO A 38 -17.88 -6.20 -11.77
CA PRO A 38 -17.84 -4.82 -11.27
C PRO A 38 -16.51 -4.54 -10.56
N ALA A 39 -16.07 -3.29 -10.60
CA ALA A 39 -14.88 -2.88 -9.87
C ALA A 39 -15.04 -3.19 -8.38
N PRO A 40 -14.01 -3.79 -7.71
CA PRO A 40 -14.13 -4.13 -6.30
C PRO A 40 -14.18 -2.87 -5.44
N GLU A 41 -15.03 -2.92 -4.43
CA GLU A 41 -15.11 -1.86 -3.42
C GLU A 41 -13.87 -1.86 -2.50
N PRO A 42 -13.59 -0.75 -1.79
CA PRO A 42 -12.39 -0.64 -0.94
C PRO A 42 -12.24 -1.77 0.08
N LEU A 43 -13.32 -2.24 0.69
CA LEU A 43 -13.26 -3.35 1.63
C LEU A 43 -12.85 -4.66 0.96
N ALA A 44 -13.34 -4.93 -0.24
CA ALA A 44 -12.96 -6.12 -0.99
C ALA A 44 -11.48 -6.07 -1.39
N VAL A 45 -10.99 -4.92 -1.80
CA VAL A 45 -9.57 -4.71 -2.10
C VAL A 45 -8.72 -4.92 -0.85
N ALA A 46 -9.11 -4.37 0.29
CA ALA A 46 -8.40 -4.52 1.55
C ALA A 46 -8.34 -5.98 2.00
N LYS A 47 -9.44 -6.72 1.89
CA LYS A 47 -9.48 -8.16 2.20
C LYS A 47 -8.58 -8.97 1.27
N THR A 48 -8.53 -8.63 0.00
CA THR A 48 -7.65 -9.28 -0.99
C THR A 48 -6.18 -9.04 -0.66
N LEU A 49 -5.81 -7.82 -0.34
CA LEU A 49 -4.45 -7.48 0.08
C LEU A 49 -4.05 -8.19 1.36
N ARG A 50 -4.96 -8.28 2.33
CA ARG A 50 -4.73 -9.05 3.56
C ARG A 50 -4.45 -10.52 3.24
N ALA A 51 -5.23 -11.11 2.35
CA ALA A 51 -5.02 -12.50 1.94
C ALA A 51 -3.66 -12.71 1.28
N VAL A 52 -3.23 -11.79 0.41
CA VAL A 52 -1.90 -11.83 -0.22
C VAL A 52 -0.80 -11.75 0.83
N ILE A 53 -0.89 -10.82 1.77
CA ILE A 53 0.08 -10.66 2.85
C ILE A 53 0.14 -11.92 3.73
N GLN A 54 -1.00 -12.51 4.06
CA GLN A 54 -1.07 -13.74 4.85
C GLN A 54 -0.42 -14.92 4.12
N ARG A 55 -0.66 -15.06 2.81
CA ARG A 55 -0.01 -16.10 2.00
C ARG A 55 1.50 -15.95 1.97
N LYS A 56 2.01 -14.72 1.91
CA LYS A 56 3.45 -14.46 2.00
C LYS A 56 4.00 -14.88 3.35
N LYS A 57 3.31 -14.54 4.43
CA LYS A 57 3.69 -14.93 5.78
C LYS A 57 3.74 -16.45 5.95
N ASP A 58 2.77 -17.16 5.39
CA ASP A 58 2.71 -18.62 5.42
C ASP A 58 3.88 -19.27 4.67
N LYS A 59 4.46 -18.56 3.70
CA LYS A 59 5.66 -18.97 2.96
C LYS A 59 6.97 -18.53 3.63
N GLY A 60 6.90 -17.94 4.81
CA GLY A 60 8.08 -17.43 5.54
C GLY A 60 8.56 -16.05 5.08
N GLU A 61 7.80 -15.36 4.24
CA GLU A 61 8.12 -14.00 3.81
C GLU A 61 7.43 -12.98 4.71
N THR A 62 8.18 -11.97 5.17
CA THR A 62 7.65 -10.92 6.05
C THR A 62 7.36 -9.65 5.23
N VAL A 63 6.19 -9.07 5.45
CA VAL A 63 5.83 -7.75 4.93
C VAL A 63 5.94 -6.74 6.08
N ASP A 64 6.83 -5.77 5.95
CA ASP A 64 7.08 -4.74 6.97
C ASP A 64 6.35 -3.44 6.68
N LEU A 65 6.06 -3.17 5.41
CA LEU A 65 5.52 -1.89 4.98
C LEU A 65 4.62 -2.07 3.78
N VAL A 66 3.45 -1.45 3.82
CA VAL A 66 2.55 -1.32 2.68
C VAL A 66 2.41 0.15 2.33
N ILE A 67 2.73 0.52 1.09
CA ILE A 67 2.57 1.88 0.59
C ILE A 67 1.46 1.87 -0.45
N MET A 68 0.46 2.73 -0.27
CA MET A 68 -0.69 2.86 -1.15
C MET A 68 -0.92 4.32 -1.50
N GLY A 69 -1.54 4.57 -2.64
CA GLY A 69 -2.06 5.89 -2.94
C GLY A 69 -3.12 6.30 -1.93
N LYS A 70 -3.24 7.60 -1.68
CA LYS A 70 -4.23 8.17 -0.78
C LYS A 70 -5.66 7.74 -1.17
N GLN A 71 -5.92 7.74 -2.47
CA GLN A 71 -7.20 7.35 -3.05
C GLN A 71 -7.00 6.99 -4.52
N ALA A 72 -7.83 6.10 -5.04
CA ALA A 72 -7.84 5.81 -6.47
C ALA A 72 -8.61 6.88 -7.23
N ILE A 73 -8.16 7.20 -8.43
CA ILE A 73 -8.86 8.15 -9.31
C ILE A 73 -10.29 7.69 -9.61
N ASP A 74 -10.49 6.36 -9.68
CA ASP A 74 -11.75 5.77 -10.10
C ASP A 74 -12.83 5.75 -9.02
N ASP A 75 -12.49 5.59 -7.73
CA ASP A 75 -13.46 5.52 -6.65
C ASP A 75 -13.37 6.65 -5.63
N ASP A 76 -12.25 7.33 -5.56
CA ASP A 76 -12.02 8.55 -4.78
C ASP A 76 -12.45 8.50 -3.29
N LEU A 77 -12.62 7.31 -2.72
CA LEU A 77 -13.10 7.14 -1.35
C LEU A 77 -12.01 7.28 -0.29
N GLY A 78 -10.76 7.05 -0.66
CA GLY A 78 -9.62 7.20 0.26
C GLY A 78 -9.60 6.23 1.44
N LEU A 79 -10.31 5.10 1.36
CA LEU A 79 -10.56 4.22 2.51
C LEU A 79 -9.75 2.93 2.51
N THR A 80 -9.22 2.51 1.36
CA THR A 80 -8.62 1.17 1.22
C THR A 80 -7.46 0.95 2.20
N GLY A 81 -6.55 1.92 2.31
CA GLY A 81 -5.39 1.81 3.21
C GLY A 81 -5.80 1.72 4.68
N GLN A 82 -6.77 2.52 5.08
CA GLN A 82 -7.29 2.51 6.46
C GLN A 82 -8.00 1.20 6.78
N MET A 83 -8.78 0.66 5.83
CA MET A 83 -9.44 -0.63 6.00
C MET A 83 -8.43 -1.77 6.10
N LEU A 84 -7.37 -1.75 5.28
CA LEU A 84 -6.31 -2.75 5.37
C LEU A 84 -5.62 -2.70 6.73
N ALA A 85 -5.26 -1.51 7.20
CA ALA A 85 -4.63 -1.35 8.51
C ALA A 85 -5.53 -1.89 9.63
N GLY A 86 -6.82 -1.61 9.58
CA GLY A 86 -7.79 -2.15 10.54
C GLY A 86 -7.90 -3.66 10.50
N LEU A 87 -7.96 -4.24 9.30
CA LEU A 87 -8.04 -5.70 9.13
C LEU A 87 -6.77 -6.43 9.60
N MET A 88 -5.62 -5.80 9.47
CA MET A 88 -4.33 -6.37 9.89
C MET A 88 -3.97 -6.04 11.34
N ASP A 89 -4.70 -5.16 11.97
CA ASP A 89 -4.35 -4.58 13.29
C ASP A 89 -2.96 -3.95 13.26
N TRP A 90 -2.67 -3.23 12.20
CA TRP A 90 -1.41 -2.52 11.99
C TRP A 90 -1.61 -1.01 12.17
N PRO A 91 -0.60 -0.31 12.68
CA PRO A 91 -0.62 1.15 12.64
C PRO A 91 -0.71 1.67 11.22
N GLN A 92 -1.24 2.89 11.07
CA GLN A 92 -1.37 3.54 9.77
C GLN A 92 -0.84 4.97 9.84
N ALA A 93 -0.27 5.42 8.72
CA ALA A 93 0.10 6.80 8.52
C ALA A 93 -0.53 7.28 7.21
N THR A 94 -1.49 8.18 7.31
CA THR A 94 -2.25 8.69 6.17
C THR A 94 -1.74 10.04 5.71
N PHE A 95 -1.96 10.37 4.43
CA PHE A 95 -1.54 11.65 3.83
C PHE A 95 -0.03 11.89 3.94
N ALA A 96 0.76 10.84 3.82
CA ALA A 96 2.21 10.95 3.92
C ALA A 96 2.80 11.73 2.73
N SER A 97 3.66 12.68 3.03
CA SER A 97 4.46 13.40 2.04
C SER A 97 5.93 13.00 2.06
N LYS A 98 6.39 12.42 3.16
CA LYS A 98 7.75 11.91 3.31
C LYS A 98 7.76 10.69 4.22
N LEU A 99 8.64 9.75 3.92
CA LEU A 99 8.81 8.51 4.69
C LEU A 99 10.29 8.20 4.85
N ASP A 100 10.69 7.92 6.09
CA ASP A 100 12.03 7.47 6.45
C ASP A 100 11.88 6.15 7.22
N VAL A 101 12.48 5.07 6.73
CA VAL A 101 12.33 3.73 7.31
C VAL A 101 13.65 3.27 7.92
N ASP A 102 13.61 2.86 9.20
CA ASP A 102 14.71 2.21 9.88
C ASP A 102 14.35 0.75 10.13
N LEU A 103 14.83 -0.14 9.27
CA LEU A 103 14.54 -1.57 9.37
C LEU A 103 15.20 -2.21 10.58
N ALA A 104 16.36 -1.71 11.01
CA ALA A 104 17.06 -2.25 12.18
C ALA A 104 16.27 -2.03 13.47
N LYS A 105 15.66 -0.86 13.61
CA LYS A 105 14.82 -0.50 14.75
C LYS A 105 13.36 -0.90 14.56
N LYS A 106 12.96 -1.33 13.36
CA LYS A 106 11.58 -1.62 12.96
C LYS A 106 10.66 -0.43 13.22
N GLU A 107 11.10 0.74 12.80
CA GLU A 107 10.40 2.01 12.95
C GLU A 107 10.37 2.78 11.64
N ALA A 108 9.40 3.68 11.51
CA ALA A 108 9.31 4.60 10.39
C ALA A 108 8.97 6.00 10.91
N LEU A 109 9.61 7.00 10.32
CA LEU A 109 9.31 8.40 10.54
C LEU A 109 8.53 8.91 9.34
N VAL A 110 7.32 9.40 9.57
CA VAL A 110 6.41 9.82 8.51
C VAL A 110 6.04 11.28 8.69
N VAL A 111 6.20 12.08 7.65
CA VAL A 111 5.67 13.44 7.60
C VAL A 111 4.33 13.40 6.90
N ARG A 112 3.28 13.85 7.58
CA ARG A 112 1.91 13.89 7.09
C ARG A 112 1.49 15.30 6.76
N GLU A 113 0.74 15.44 5.67
CA GLU A 113 0.08 16.70 5.35
C GLU A 113 -1.27 16.76 6.07
N ILE A 114 -1.43 17.78 6.89
CA ILE A 114 -2.67 18.05 7.63
C ILE A 114 -3.12 19.49 7.37
N ASP A 115 -4.37 19.80 7.73
CA ASP A 115 -4.87 21.17 7.62
C ASP A 115 -4.04 22.11 8.48
N GLY A 116 -3.48 23.14 7.86
CA GLY A 116 -2.66 24.12 8.54
C GLY A 116 -1.18 23.80 8.67
N GLY A 117 -0.70 22.68 8.07
CA GLY A 117 0.73 22.38 8.09
C GLY A 117 1.07 20.92 7.92
N ALA A 118 2.21 20.53 8.50
CA ALA A 118 2.73 19.18 8.45
C ALA A 118 2.88 18.63 9.88
N GLN A 119 2.67 17.33 10.01
CA GLN A 119 2.85 16.60 11.27
C GLN A 119 3.87 15.48 11.05
N GLU A 120 4.88 15.41 11.91
CA GLU A 120 5.84 14.31 11.93
C GLU A 120 5.40 13.27 12.96
N ILE A 121 5.28 12.02 12.54
CA ILE A 121 4.92 10.91 13.44
C ILE A 121 5.92 9.78 13.32
N LYS A 122 6.12 9.07 14.43
CA LYS A 122 6.96 7.89 14.51
C LYS A 122 6.06 6.67 14.69
N CYS A 123 6.21 5.69 13.80
CA CYS A 123 5.38 4.49 13.78
C CYS A 123 6.23 3.24 13.90
N ARG A 124 5.68 2.19 14.49
CA ARG A 124 6.30 0.86 14.47
C ARG A 124 5.94 0.14 13.17
N LEU A 125 6.86 -0.70 12.69
CA LEU A 125 6.60 -1.65 11.63
C LEU A 125 6.00 -2.95 12.22
N PRO A 126 5.13 -3.65 11.53
CA PRO A 126 4.60 -3.35 10.20
C PRO A 126 3.66 -2.14 10.18
N LEU A 127 3.59 -1.46 9.05
CA LEU A 127 2.88 -0.19 8.91
C LEU A 127 2.19 -0.11 7.55
N VAL A 128 0.98 0.46 7.52
CA VAL A 128 0.31 0.87 6.28
C VAL A 128 0.44 2.37 6.11
N VAL A 129 1.00 2.80 4.98
CA VAL A 129 1.17 4.21 4.62
C VAL A 129 0.31 4.52 3.41
N THR A 130 -0.47 5.60 3.49
CA THR A 130 -1.12 6.17 2.31
C THR A 130 -0.45 7.50 1.97
N THR A 131 -0.19 7.70 0.68
CA THR A 131 0.59 8.86 0.23
C THR A 131 -0.31 10.01 -0.19
N ASP A 132 0.14 11.22 0.09
CA ASP A 132 -0.46 12.46 -0.45
C ASP A 132 0.02 12.69 -1.89
N LEU A 133 -0.69 13.55 -2.63
CA LEU A 133 -0.28 13.95 -3.98
C LEU A 133 1.05 14.71 -4.01
N ARG A 134 1.45 15.26 -2.88
CA ARG A 134 2.72 15.99 -2.71
C ARG A 134 3.85 15.10 -2.18
N TRP A 135 3.75 13.79 -2.44
CA TRP A 135 4.79 12.85 -2.02
C TRP A 135 6.17 13.23 -2.55
N VAL A 136 7.14 13.26 -1.65
CA VAL A 136 8.55 13.46 -1.98
C VAL A 136 9.31 12.22 -1.52
N ALA A 137 9.95 11.59 -2.46
CA ALA A 137 10.73 10.38 -2.19
C ALA A 137 12.04 10.70 -1.44
#